data_0e510b36c0fc4e804e47d17d8aba16d7
#
_entry.id   0e510b36c0fc4e804e47d17d8aba16d7
#
_cell.length_a   1.000
_cell.length_b   1.000
_cell.length_c   1.000
_cell.angle_alpha   90.00
_cell.angle_beta   90.00
_cell.angle_gamma   90.00
#
_symmetry.space_group_name_H-M   'P 1'
#
loop_
_entity.id
_entity.type
_entity.pdbx_description
1 polymer ?
#
loop_
_entity_poly.entity_id
_entity_poly.type
_entity_poly.pdbx_seq_one_letter_code
_entity_poly.pdbx_strand_id
1 'polypeptide(L)'
;AGIGRTGTFFSFEKAGIKPDIVCLSKSLSGYGLPFAIALFRPELDVWNPGEHNGTFRGNNHAFVTASAALDYWKDSSFEKAIQEKSKLTLDYLNKIVEEYPELNGKVKGRRLMVGIECESGEIADRVTSEAFERGLVMETAGMDGEVFKLFPAVNIDEDALRKGLEIIEESV
;
A
#
# COMPACT_ATOMS: atom_id res chain seq x y z
N ALA A 1 0.60 -5.19 4.76
CA ALA A 1 1.17 -4.14 3.91
C ALA A 1 2.70 -4.25 3.92
N GLY A 2 3.28 -4.80 2.91
CA GLY A 2 4.72 -4.91 2.71
C GLY A 2 5.10 -4.53 1.28
N ILE A 3 6.29 -4.94 0.84
CA ILE A 3 6.76 -4.76 -0.53
C ILE A 3 6.70 -3.29 -0.95
N GLY A 4 7.29 -2.40 -0.13
CA GLY A 4 7.41 -0.97 -0.39
C GLY A 4 6.25 -0.09 0.06
N ARG A 5 5.05 -0.62 0.24
CA ARG A 5 3.86 0.17 0.61
C ARG A 5 4.09 1.09 1.81
N THR A 6 4.84 0.63 2.79
CA THR A 6 5.18 1.36 4.02
C THR A 6 6.59 1.96 4.01
N GLY A 7 7.23 2.04 2.85
CA GLY A 7 8.52 2.70 2.63
C GLY A 7 9.73 1.78 2.65
N THR A 8 9.60 0.57 3.16
CA THR A 8 10.65 -0.47 3.18
C THR A 8 10.10 -1.76 2.59
N PHE A 9 10.97 -2.71 2.24
CA PHE A 9 10.50 -3.98 1.70
C PHE A 9 9.58 -4.70 2.70
N PHE A 10 10.00 -4.86 3.94
CA PHE A 10 9.15 -5.39 4.99
C PHE A 10 8.57 -4.28 5.87
N SER A 11 7.28 -4.31 6.13
CA SER A 11 6.61 -3.30 6.98
C SER A 11 7.11 -3.26 8.42
N PHE A 12 7.68 -4.35 8.92
CA PHE A 12 8.17 -4.47 10.29
C PHE A 12 9.57 -3.90 10.52
N GLU A 13 10.32 -3.57 9.46
CA GLU A 13 11.72 -3.13 9.59
C GLU A 13 11.88 -1.94 10.55
N LYS A 14 10.94 -0.98 10.50
CA LYS A 14 10.96 0.17 11.42
C LYS A 14 10.73 -0.18 12.88
N ALA A 15 10.08 -1.30 13.15
CA ALA A 15 9.82 -1.75 14.53
C ALA A 15 11.06 -2.43 15.14
N GLY A 16 12.09 -2.71 14.35
CA GLY A 16 13.32 -3.39 14.81
C GLY A 16 13.09 -4.81 15.29
N ILE A 17 11.94 -5.42 14.99
CA ILE A 17 11.64 -6.80 15.37
C ILE A 17 12.23 -7.78 14.35
N LYS A 18 12.46 -9.01 14.80
CA LYS A 18 12.92 -10.13 13.95
C LYS A 18 11.84 -11.22 14.00
N PRO A 19 10.86 -11.20 13.09
CA PRO A 19 9.81 -12.20 13.04
C PRO A 19 10.38 -13.61 12.81
N ASP A 20 9.74 -14.61 13.38
CA ASP A 20 10.03 -16.01 13.12
C ASP A 20 9.40 -16.48 11.82
N ILE A 21 8.21 -15.92 11.51
CA ILE A 21 7.46 -16.21 10.28
C ILE A 21 6.97 -14.89 9.66
N VAL A 22 7.13 -14.75 8.35
CA VAL A 22 6.66 -13.62 7.57
C VAL A 22 5.81 -14.11 6.41
N CYS A 23 4.54 -13.73 6.37
CA CYS A 23 3.66 -14.02 5.25
C CYS A 23 3.65 -12.85 4.26
N LEU A 24 3.88 -13.15 2.97
CA LEU A 24 3.84 -12.19 1.87
C LEU A 24 2.84 -12.65 0.82
N SER A 25 2.12 -11.71 0.22
CA SER A 25 1.17 -11.99 -0.86
C SER A 25 0.88 -10.75 -1.69
N LYS A 26 -0.16 -10.79 -2.51
CA LYS A 26 -0.68 -9.66 -3.31
C LYS A 26 0.39 -9.09 -4.25
N SER A 27 0.85 -7.86 -3.99
CA SER A 27 1.85 -7.17 -4.84
C SER A 27 3.19 -7.91 -4.99
N LEU A 28 3.44 -8.95 -4.17
CA LEU A 28 4.63 -9.79 -4.33
C LEU A 28 4.72 -10.43 -5.73
N SER A 29 3.59 -10.77 -6.35
CA SER A 29 3.60 -11.34 -7.71
C SER A 29 4.07 -10.35 -8.79
N GLY A 30 4.09 -9.05 -8.50
CA GLY A 30 4.46 -7.98 -9.43
C GLY A 30 3.44 -7.69 -10.53
N TYR A 31 2.60 -8.66 -10.89
CA TYR A 31 1.64 -8.56 -12.00
C TYR A 31 0.18 -8.82 -11.61
N GLY A 32 -0.10 -9.12 -10.34
CA GLY A 32 -1.45 -9.43 -9.86
C GLY A 32 -1.86 -10.89 -10.00
N LEU A 33 -0.93 -11.79 -10.30
CA LEU A 33 -1.19 -13.23 -10.28
C LEU A 33 -1.35 -13.75 -8.84
N PRO A 34 -2.19 -14.78 -8.61
CA PRO A 34 -2.34 -15.38 -7.29
C PRO A 34 -1.01 -15.94 -6.79
N PHE A 35 -0.49 -15.34 -5.72
CA PHE A 35 0.80 -15.71 -5.14
C PHE A 35 0.86 -15.35 -3.66
N ALA A 36 1.30 -16.30 -2.86
CA ALA A 36 1.60 -16.09 -1.45
C ALA A 36 2.75 -17.00 -1.03
N ILE A 37 3.60 -16.49 -0.13
CA ILE A 37 4.69 -17.25 0.46
C ILE A 37 4.71 -17.02 1.97
N ALA A 38 5.23 -18.00 2.69
CA ALA A 38 5.64 -17.88 4.08
C ALA A 38 7.16 -18.03 4.13
N LEU A 39 7.83 -17.01 4.64
CA LEU A 39 9.24 -17.06 4.99
C LEU A 39 9.32 -17.42 6.48
N PHE A 40 10.11 -18.39 6.83
CA PHE A 40 10.29 -18.79 8.22
C PHE A 40 11.73 -19.15 8.50
N ARG A 41 12.10 -19.09 9.76
CA ARG A 41 13.46 -19.42 10.18
C ARG A 41 13.76 -20.90 9.91
N PRO A 42 14.99 -21.26 9.55
CA PRO A 42 15.36 -22.65 9.27
C PRO A 42 15.02 -23.62 10.40
N GLU A 43 15.05 -23.16 11.65
CA GLU A 43 14.73 -23.97 12.82
C GLU A 43 13.25 -24.41 12.89
N LEU A 44 12.40 -23.73 12.11
CA LEU A 44 10.98 -24.04 11.99
C LEU A 44 10.66 -24.97 10.81
N ASP A 45 11.65 -25.29 9.99
CA ASP A 45 11.53 -26.27 8.90
C ASP A 45 11.72 -27.70 9.44
N VAL A 46 10.70 -28.15 10.18
CA VAL A 46 10.76 -29.44 10.92
C VAL A 46 10.00 -30.57 10.22
N TRP A 47 9.50 -30.35 9.01
CA TRP A 47 8.78 -31.37 8.26
C TRP A 47 9.69 -32.46 7.72
N ASN A 48 9.23 -33.70 7.85
CA ASN A 48 9.83 -34.81 7.13
C ASN A 48 9.39 -34.79 5.64
N PRO A 49 10.13 -35.46 4.75
CA PRO A 49 9.73 -35.58 3.36
C PRO A 49 8.30 -36.13 3.22
N GLY A 50 7.47 -35.39 2.49
CA GLY A 50 6.06 -35.75 2.23
C GLY A 50 5.05 -35.23 3.25
N GLU A 51 5.44 -34.68 4.40
CA GLU A 51 4.52 -34.12 5.40
C GLU A 51 3.89 -32.80 4.96
N HIS A 52 4.62 -32.02 4.15
CA HIS A 52 4.18 -30.72 3.67
C HIS A 52 4.22 -30.65 2.15
N ASN A 53 3.20 -31.16 1.49
CA ASN A 53 3.06 -31.15 0.05
C ASN A 53 1.68 -30.67 -0.43
N GLY A 54 1.53 -30.48 -1.73
CA GLY A 54 0.25 -30.15 -2.36
C GLY A 54 0.43 -29.99 -3.86
N THR A 55 -0.42 -30.67 -4.62
CA THR A 55 -0.34 -30.73 -6.09
C THR A 55 -0.58 -29.37 -6.77
N PHE A 56 -1.31 -28.46 -6.11
CA PHE A 56 -1.58 -27.11 -6.62
C PHE A 56 -0.70 -26.02 -5.96
N ARG A 57 0.38 -26.41 -5.34
CA ARG A 57 1.32 -25.46 -4.75
C ARG A 57 2.17 -24.81 -5.81
N GLY A 58 2.20 -23.48 -5.72
CA GLY A 58 2.98 -22.65 -6.59
C GLY A 58 2.32 -22.41 -7.96
N ASN A 59 2.63 -21.25 -8.49
CA ASN A 59 2.24 -20.81 -9.82
C ASN A 59 3.53 -20.35 -10.52
N ASN A 60 4.00 -21.10 -11.48
CA ASN A 60 5.26 -20.82 -12.17
C ASN A 60 5.28 -19.43 -12.82
N HIS A 61 4.16 -18.97 -13.38
CA HIS A 61 4.05 -17.62 -13.94
C HIS A 61 4.23 -16.56 -12.86
N ALA A 62 3.59 -16.78 -11.69
CA ALA A 62 3.75 -15.87 -10.56
C ALA A 62 5.17 -15.86 -9.99
N PHE A 63 5.89 -16.99 -10.03
CA PHE A 63 7.30 -17.03 -9.65
C PHE A 63 8.17 -16.20 -10.59
N VAL A 64 7.93 -16.28 -11.89
CA VAL A 64 8.66 -15.49 -12.89
C VAL A 64 8.39 -14.00 -12.70
N THR A 65 7.11 -13.61 -12.58
CA THR A 65 6.75 -12.19 -12.42
C THR A 65 7.19 -11.63 -11.07
N ALA A 66 7.11 -12.41 -10.01
CA ALA A 66 7.64 -12.00 -8.69
C ALA A 66 9.17 -11.82 -8.72
N SER A 67 9.89 -12.74 -9.38
CA SER A 67 11.34 -12.62 -9.53
C SER A 67 11.73 -11.34 -10.28
N ALA A 68 11.01 -10.99 -11.35
CA ALA A 68 11.21 -9.75 -12.08
C ALA A 68 10.86 -8.51 -11.21
N ALA A 69 9.79 -8.58 -10.40
CA ALA A 69 9.43 -7.50 -9.49
C ALA A 69 10.47 -7.24 -8.40
N LEU A 70 11.22 -8.26 -7.99
CA LEU A 70 12.32 -8.08 -7.03
C LEU A 70 13.48 -7.25 -7.60
N ASP A 71 13.57 -7.08 -8.92
CA ASP A 71 14.60 -6.25 -9.54
C ASP A 71 14.50 -4.77 -9.13
N TYR A 72 13.31 -4.29 -8.77
CA TYR A 72 13.13 -2.95 -8.19
C TYR A 72 13.88 -2.75 -6.86
N TRP A 73 14.26 -3.85 -6.19
CA TRP A 73 14.91 -3.82 -4.88
C TRP A 73 16.41 -4.13 -4.93
N LYS A 74 17.01 -4.19 -6.12
CA LYS A 74 18.46 -4.45 -6.28
C LYS A 74 19.33 -3.33 -5.73
N ASP A 75 18.78 -2.12 -5.68
CA ASP A 75 19.41 -0.95 -5.09
C ASP A 75 18.38 -0.08 -4.35
N SER A 76 18.83 1.04 -3.81
CA SER A 76 17.98 1.93 -3.01
C SER A 76 17.14 2.93 -3.85
N SER A 77 17.19 2.88 -5.17
CA SER A 77 16.54 3.88 -6.04
C SER A 77 15.02 3.83 -5.91
N PHE A 78 14.46 2.63 -5.90
CA PHE A 78 13.02 2.43 -5.75
C PHE A 78 12.50 2.87 -4.38
N GLU A 79 13.24 2.54 -3.32
CA GLU A 79 12.89 2.98 -1.96
C GLU A 79 12.91 4.51 -1.84
N LYS A 80 13.91 5.17 -2.43
CA LYS A 80 13.99 6.65 -2.47
C LYS A 80 12.81 7.24 -3.23
N ALA A 81 12.46 6.70 -4.39
CA ALA A 81 11.30 7.14 -5.16
C ALA A 81 9.99 6.99 -4.37
N ILE A 82 9.81 5.92 -3.60
CA ILE A 82 8.67 5.75 -2.70
C ILE A 82 8.68 6.82 -1.59
N GLN A 83 9.85 7.15 -1.04
CA GLN A 83 9.97 8.17 0.00
C GLN A 83 9.61 9.56 -0.52
N GLU A 84 10.06 9.92 -1.72
CA GLU A 84 9.76 11.21 -2.39
C GLU A 84 8.26 11.35 -2.66
N LYS A 85 7.64 10.34 -3.27
CA LYS A 85 6.19 10.30 -3.51
C LYS A 85 5.39 10.34 -2.20
N SER A 86 5.88 9.67 -1.17
CA SER A 86 5.25 9.69 0.15
C SER A 86 5.30 11.07 0.78
N LYS A 87 6.41 11.77 0.64
CA LYS A 87 6.53 13.15 1.11
C LYS A 87 5.56 14.06 0.37
N LEU A 88 5.56 14.01 -0.96
CA LEU A 88 4.61 14.75 -1.79
C LEU A 88 3.17 14.52 -1.35
N THR A 89 2.77 13.25 -1.19
CA THR A 89 1.41 12.88 -0.78
C THR A 89 1.08 13.45 0.60
N LEU A 90 1.96 13.30 1.58
CA LEU A 90 1.73 13.78 2.93
C LEU A 90 1.64 15.31 2.99
N ASP A 91 2.53 16.01 2.29
CA ASP A 91 2.52 17.49 2.23
C ASP A 91 1.19 17.97 1.62
N TYR A 92 0.70 17.30 0.58
CA TYR A 92 -0.56 17.63 -0.08
C TYR A 92 -1.79 17.37 0.81
N LEU A 93 -1.84 16.22 1.48
CA LEU A 93 -2.95 15.89 2.38
C LEU A 93 -3.00 16.80 3.61
N ASN A 94 -1.85 17.21 4.14
CA ASN A 94 -1.82 18.17 5.23
C ASN A 94 -2.34 19.55 4.77
N LYS A 95 -1.98 19.98 3.55
CA LYS A 95 -2.54 21.20 2.95
C LYS A 95 -4.08 21.11 2.85
N ILE A 96 -4.63 20.01 2.35
CA ILE A 96 -6.08 19.81 2.29
C ILE A 96 -6.74 19.96 3.68
N VAL A 97 -6.18 19.34 4.70
CA VAL A 97 -6.70 19.45 6.08
C VAL A 97 -6.66 20.89 6.62
N GLU A 98 -5.63 21.64 6.25
CA GLU A 98 -5.48 23.04 6.65
C GLU A 98 -6.45 23.97 5.90
N GLU A 99 -6.67 23.73 4.61
CA GLU A 99 -7.49 24.59 3.74
C GLU A 99 -9.00 24.28 3.85
N TYR A 100 -9.36 23.06 4.26
CA TYR A 100 -10.75 22.59 4.37
C TYR A 100 -11.09 22.15 5.81
N PRO A 101 -11.21 23.11 6.75
CA PRO A 101 -11.45 22.79 8.16
C PRO A 101 -12.79 22.10 8.43
N GLU A 102 -13.76 22.21 7.51
CA GLU A 102 -15.06 21.53 7.58
C GLU A 102 -14.97 20.01 7.51
N LEU A 103 -13.85 19.47 7.03
CA LEU A 103 -13.60 18.04 7.09
C LEU A 103 -13.39 17.56 8.54
N ASN A 104 -13.03 18.46 9.46
CA ASN A 104 -12.47 18.11 10.77
C ASN A 104 -11.40 17.02 10.63
N GLY A 105 -10.58 17.17 9.59
CA GLY A 105 -9.75 16.11 9.03
C GLY A 105 -8.46 15.87 9.80
N LYS A 106 -8.02 14.63 9.80
CA LYS A 106 -6.72 14.24 10.34
C LYS A 106 -6.00 13.28 9.43
N VAL A 107 -4.79 13.63 9.00
CA VAL A 107 -3.96 12.73 8.18
C VAL A 107 -3.56 11.50 9.01
N LYS A 108 -3.86 10.32 8.52
CA LYS A 108 -3.59 9.02 9.14
C LYS A 108 -2.81 8.12 8.19
N GLY A 109 -1.99 7.25 8.76
CA GLY A 109 -1.30 6.23 7.98
C GLY A 109 0.19 6.44 7.86
N ARG A 110 0.79 5.76 6.90
CA ARG A 110 2.25 5.75 6.71
C ARG A 110 2.62 5.58 5.25
N ARG A 111 3.44 6.49 4.72
CA ARG A 111 3.96 6.46 3.35
C ARG A 111 2.82 6.46 2.33
N LEU A 112 2.79 5.45 1.42
CA LEU A 112 1.74 5.32 0.41
C LEU A 112 0.54 4.46 0.89
N MET A 113 0.37 4.34 2.19
CA MET A 113 -0.81 3.80 2.86
C MET A 113 -1.30 4.88 3.82
N VAL A 114 -2.02 5.84 3.29
CA VAL A 114 -2.38 7.08 4.00
C VAL A 114 -3.78 7.51 3.60
N GLY A 115 -4.42 8.32 4.41
CA GLY A 115 -5.72 8.91 4.13
C GLY A 115 -6.01 10.06 5.07
N ILE A 116 -7.17 10.67 4.90
CA ILE A 116 -7.73 11.66 5.83
C ILE A 116 -8.91 11.03 6.55
N GLU A 117 -8.80 10.95 7.88
CA GLU A 117 -9.91 10.66 8.78
C GLU A 117 -10.76 11.91 8.90
N CYS A 118 -12.03 11.81 8.54
CA CYS A 118 -13.02 12.87 8.63
C CYS A 118 -13.87 12.71 9.90
N GLU A 119 -14.72 13.67 10.18
CA GLU A 119 -15.65 13.62 11.30
C GLU A 119 -16.64 12.47 11.20
N SER A 120 -17.03 12.07 9.97
CA SER A 120 -17.97 10.98 9.73
C SER A 120 -17.69 10.22 8.43
N GLY A 121 -18.21 9.00 8.33
CA GLY A 121 -18.18 8.20 7.11
C GLY A 121 -18.91 8.86 5.95
N GLU A 122 -19.98 9.61 6.20
CA GLU A 122 -20.73 10.32 5.16
C GLU A 122 -19.86 11.35 4.41
N ILE A 123 -18.97 12.04 5.14
CA ILE A 123 -18.03 12.99 4.53
C ILE A 123 -17.03 12.23 3.63
N ALA A 124 -16.45 11.15 4.14
CA ALA A 124 -15.50 10.36 3.38
C ALA A 124 -16.13 9.70 2.15
N ASP A 125 -17.36 9.20 2.26
CA ASP A 125 -18.12 8.63 1.14
C ASP A 125 -18.44 9.69 0.08
N ARG A 126 -18.81 10.91 0.48
CA ARG A 126 -19.00 12.02 -0.46
C ARG A 126 -17.72 12.31 -1.24
N VAL A 127 -16.59 12.47 -0.55
CA VAL A 127 -15.30 12.75 -1.20
C VAL A 127 -14.93 11.64 -2.19
N THR A 128 -15.08 10.37 -1.80
CA THR A 128 -14.76 9.26 -2.70
C THR A 128 -15.72 9.17 -3.89
N SER A 129 -17.00 9.49 -3.72
CA SER A 129 -17.98 9.52 -4.79
C SER A 129 -17.69 10.65 -5.79
N GLU A 130 -17.40 11.86 -5.30
CA GLU A 130 -17.01 12.99 -6.14
C GLU A 130 -15.69 12.74 -6.89
N ALA A 131 -14.71 12.08 -6.23
CA ALA A 131 -13.47 11.68 -6.88
C ALA A 131 -13.74 10.66 -8.00
N PHE A 132 -14.66 9.72 -7.80
CA PHE A 132 -15.05 8.74 -8.82
C PHE A 132 -15.66 9.41 -10.06
N GLU A 133 -16.55 10.37 -9.90
CA GLU A 133 -17.13 11.14 -11.01
C GLU A 133 -16.05 11.90 -11.80
N ARG A 134 -14.93 12.25 -11.16
CA ARG A 134 -13.77 12.89 -11.79
C ARG A 134 -12.75 11.88 -12.34
N GLY A 135 -13.06 10.58 -12.25
CA GLY A 135 -12.23 9.50 -12.81
C GLY A 135 -11.15 8.95 -11.87
N LEU A 136 -11.23 9.22 -10.56
CA LEU A 136 -10.34 8.65 -9.56
C LEU A 136 -11.06 7.61 -8.70
N VAL A 137 -10.62 6.36 -8.80
CA VAL A 137 -11.14 5.27 -7.96
C VAL A 137 -10.46 5.29 -6.59
N MET A 138 -11.26 5.49 -5.55
CA MET A 138 -10.82 5.48 -4.16
C MET A 138 -11.74 4.59 -3.31
N GLU A 139 -11.31 4.28 -2.11
CA GLU A 139 -12.08 3.53 -1.11
C GLU A 139 -12.08 4.26 0.21
N THR A 140 -13.16 4.06 0.98
CA THR A 140 -13.17 4.42 2.39
C THR A 140 -12.53 3.34 3.25
N ALA A 141 -12.18 3.69 4.48
CA ALA A 141 -11.60 2.83 5.50
C ALA A 141 -12.00 3.36 6.89
N GLY A 142 -11.60 2.64 7.94
CA GLY A 142 -12.02 2.95 9.31
C GLY A 142 -13.17 2.05 9.74
N MET A 143 -13.56 2.12 11.00
CA MET A 143 -14.62 1.26 11.54
C MET A 143 -15.99 1.70 11.04
N ASP A 144 -16.18 3.01 10.86
CA ASP A 144 -17.40 3.65 10.40
C ASP A 144 -17.25 4.23 8.98
N GLY A 145 -16.21 3.83 8.24
CA GLY A 145 -15.93 4.33 6.90
C GLY A 145 -15.39 5.76 6.85
N GLU A 146 -14.97 6.32 7.97
CA GLU A 146 -14.65 7.73 8.19
C GLU A 146 -13.35 8.21 7.53
N VAL A 147 -12.58 7.32 6.90
CA VAL A 147 -11.30 7.64 6.26
C VAL A 147 -11.41 7.50 4.75
N PHE A 148 -11.24 8.54 3.97
CA PHE A 148 -10.95 8.34 2.56
C PHE A 148 -9.47 8.03 2.37
N LYS A 149 -9.22 6.89 1.72
CA LYS A 149 -7.91 6.24 1.70
C LYS A 149 -7.22 6.38 0.35
N LEU A 150 -5.95 6.82 0.39
CA LEU A 150 -5.06 6.81 -0.76
C LEU A 150 -4.20 5.55 -0.73
N PHE A 151 -4.29 4.79 -1.82
CA PHE A 151 -3.58 3.53 -1.95
C PHE A 151 -3.04 3.32 -3.38
N PRO A 152 -2.26 4.29 -3.91
CA PRO A 152 -1.76 4.23 -5.29
C PRO A 152 -0.81 3.06 -5.48
N ALA A 153 -0.55 2.67 -6.72
CA ALA A 153 0.52 1.72 -7.01
C ALA A 153 1.87 2.26 -6.48
N VAL A 154 2.70 1.40 -5.88
CA VAL A 154 3.99 1.85 -5.31
C VAL A 154 4.95 2.38 -6.39
N ASN A 155 4.78 1.94 -7.63
CA ASN A 155 5.52 2.38 -8.80
C ASN A 155 4.79 3.45 -9.64
N ILE A 156 3.68 4.01 -9.13
CA ILE A 156 2.97 5.11 -9.83
C ILE A 156 3.95 6.20 -10.24
N ASP A 157 3.79 6.74 -11.43
CA ASP A 157 4.56 7.93 -11.83
C ASP A 157 4.09 9.18 -11.08
N GLU A 158 4.97 10.19 -11.00
CA GLU A 158 4.69 11.38 -10.21
C GLU A 158 3.56 12.22 -10.80
N ASP A 159 3.44 12.29 -12.12
CA ASP A 159 2.41 13.09 -12.79
C ASP A 159 1.02 12.50 -12.52
N ALA A 160 0.88 11.16 -12.62
CA ALA A 160 -0.37 10.49 -12.28
C ALA A 160 -0.72 10.63 -10.79
N LEU A 161 0.28 10.59 -9.90
CA LEU A 161 0.06 10.82 -8.48
C LEU A 161 -0.43 12.25 -8.21
N ARG A 162 0.21 13.27 -8.81
CA ARG A 162 -0.20 14.67 -8.69
C ARG A 162 -1.61 14.88 -9.19
N LYS A 163 -1.93 14.36 -10.36
CA LYS A 163 -3.29 14.43 -10.91
C LYS A 163 -4.32 13.80 -9.97
N GLY A 164 -4.01 12.65 -9.35
CA GLY A 164 -4.88 12.05 -8.36
C GLY A 164 -5.08 12.91 -7.11
N LEU A 165 -4.03 13.56 -6.64
CA LEU A 165 -4.10 14.48 -5.50
C LEU A 165 -4.93 15.75 -5.81
N GLU A 166 -4.79 16.31 -7.02
CA GLU A 166 -5.62 17.43 -7.49
C GLU A 166 -7.10 17.05 -7.53
N ILE A 167 -7.43 15.87 -8.08
CA ILE A 167 -8.81 15.37 -8.08
C ILE A 167 -9.37 15.23 -6.66
N ILE A 168 -8.57 14.77 -5.70
CA ILE A 168 -8.99 14.68 -4.30
C ILE A 168 -9.31 16.07 -3.74
N GLU A 169 -8.44 17.05 -3.95
CA GLU A 169 -8.66 18.43 -3.52
C GLU A 169 -9.93 19.03 -4.12
N GLU A 170 -10.21 18.78 -5.41
CA GLU A 170 -11.43 19.22 -6.10
C GLU A 170 -12.69 18.48 -5.63
N SER A 171 -12.54 17.39 -4.90
CA SER A 171 -13.65 16.53 -4.43
C SER A 171 -14.02 16.80 -2.96
N VAL A 172 -13.26 17.60 -2.27
CA VAL A 172 -13.50 18.04 -0.90
C VAL A 172 -14.48 19.19 -0.87
#